data_88402a90bb3cb01ebd63fad2212f8476
#
_entry.id   88402a90bb3cb01ebd63fad2212f8476
#
_cell.length_a   1.000
_cell.length_b   1.000
_cell.length_c   1.000
_cell.angle_alpha   90.00
_cell.angle_beta   90.00
_cell.angle_gamma   90.00
#
_symmetry.space_group_name_H-M   'P 1'
#
loop_
_entity.id
_entity.type
_entity.pdbx_description
1 polymer ?
#
loop_
_entity_poly.entity_id
_entity_poly.type
_entity_poly.pdbx_seq_one_letter_code
_entity_poly.pdbx_strand_id
1 'polypeptide(L)'
;MQHHQATSFSITRMQQNTGGRLISIRNLLVMLTIVVFASSCKMHKATTTVIQVPIDRVEQMPNLPQPLKIIDWKKKALQFDSLVFNFTNTTSFGPLIWLDSSRRNFDQVTFGLYTVIGDVRQGPQKNNGEFHEALTSFQSLISAGLLGINKSNQGGFNYVKMSQNYFNRATGWNIMMNNTNPEVAMLGGGYGRDWWYDVYPNVLYYGVADIFPDVENTEMIQRSVAEKFFKADSILNGNYDYSYFDYGQMKGMNNQIPQQQDAAGGHAYVLYSAWEKFGDKRYLEGAKSATEALLNQKESRFYEILLPFGIYTAARLNAEEGTDYDITKLLNWTFDGCQAKDGRYGWGVIAERWGDMDVHGLQGSITDGGGYGFFMNSVAMAWPLVPMVKYEPQYARAIGKYVLNAVNASRLFYPDQVDDAHQFLPEKKDIVKGIIGYEGVRKFDDYNKPELKGKSPVSTGDGPKWAPGQPEESMFSLYSTSIAGIFGAIVTPTNIDGILQLDCNITDFYADNTFPEFLYYNPYNAEKTVNFNTDSTVDLYNILTRSYIARSAKGNTGITIPANGTVLMVVLPEGSNVIAIGSVLKVKDTIISYK
;
A
#
# COMPACT_ATOMS: atom_id res chain seq x y z
N MET A 1 20.15 -62.84 -38.63
CA MET A 1 18.87 -63.57 -38.53
C MET A 1 17.83 -62.48 -38.14
N GLN A 2 16.98 -62.29 -39.14
CA GLN A 2 15.56 -61.85 -39.13
C GLN A 2 15.16 -60.72 -38.18
N HIS A 3 14.89 -59.57 -38.75
CA HIS A 3 13.63 -59.01 -39.35
C HIS A 3 12.50 -58.85 -38.35
N HIS A 4 12.06 -57.55 -38.07
CA HIS A 4 10.88 -57.04 -38.70
C HIS A 4 10.79 -55.49 -38.52
N GLN A 5 10.41 -54.91 -39.67
CA GLN A 5 10.05 -53.50 -39.90
C GLN A 5 8.68 -53.12 -39.27
N ALA A 6 8.47 -51.87 -39.00
CA ALA A 6 7.22 -51.18 -39.32
C ALA A 6 7.38 -49.65 -39.16
N THR A 7 7.44 -49.05 -40.24
CA THR A 7 6.67 -47.98 -40.87
C THR A 7 6.45 -46.68 -40.07
N SER A 8 7.11 -45.66 -40.60
CA SER A 8 6.87 -44.23 -40.39
C SER A 8 5.53 -43.76 -40.98
N PHE A 9 4.85 -42.86 -40.27
CA PHE A 9 3.94 -41.94 -40.90
C PHE A 9 4.33 -40.51 -40.47
N SER A 10 4.84 -39.78 -41.47
CA SER A 10 5.05 -38.36 -41.48
C SER A 10 3.72 -37.64 -41.71
N ILE A 11 3.35 -36.67 -40.89
CA ILE A 11 2.37 -35.68 -41.24
C ILE A 11 2.95 -34.28 -40.97
N THR A 12 2.95 -33.53 -42.03
CA THR A 12 3.46 -32.20 -42.31
C THR A 12 2.86 -31.14 -41.41
N ARG A 13 3.74 -30.26 -40.92
CA ARG A 13 3.38 -28.96 -40.32
C ARG A 13 2.68 -28.05 -41.31
N MET A 14 1.51 -27.53 -40.97
CA MET A 14 1.02 -26.23 -41.44
C MET A 14 0.98 -25.28 -40.26
N GLN A 15 1.81 -24.25 -40.33
CA GLN A 15 1.72 -23.08 -39.49
C GLN A 15 0.51 -22.22 -39.92
N GLN A 16 -0.36 -21.90 -38.99
CA GLN A 16 -1.14 -20.68 -39.05
C GLN A 16 -1.13 -19.99 -37.69
N ASN A 17 -0.59 -18.80 -37.70
CA ASN A 17 -0.64 -17.80 -36.63
C ASN A 17 -2.07 -17.32 -36.46
N THR A 18 -2.66 -17.50 -35.29
CA THR A 18 -3.71 -16.62 -34.76
C THR A 18 -3.59 -16.61 -33.25
N GLY A 19 -3.28 -15.44 -32.70
CA GLY A 19 -3.25 -15.21 -31.26
C GLY A 19 -4.66 -15.34 -30.67
N GLY A 20 -4.85 -16.33 -29.81
CA GLY A 20 -6.02 -16.54 -28.99
C GLY A 20 -5.58 -17.23 -27.71
N ARG A 21 -5.90 -16.64 -26.57
CA ARG A 21 -5.67 -17.22 -25.25
C ARG A 21 -6.22 -18.65 -25.20
N LEU A 22 -5.38 -19.61 -24.87
CA LEU A 22 -5.76 -20.99 -24.59
C LEU A 22 -6.65 -21.01 -23.33
N ILE A 23 -7.95 -21.19 -23.54
CA ILE A 23 -8.89 -21.58 -22.48
C ILE A 23 -8.47 -22.99 -22.03
N SER A 24 -8.13 -23.13 -20.77
CA SER A 24 -7.71 -24.41 -20.18
C SER A 24 -8.81 -25.47 -20.39
N ILE A 25 -8.42 -26.66 -20.88
CA ILE A 25 -9.29 -27.85 -21.08
C ILE A 25 -10.03 -28.26 -19.78
N ARG A 26 -9.53 -27.81 -18.62
CA ARG A 26 -10.14 -28.04 -17.30
C ARG A 26 -11.52 -27.36 -17.17
N ASN A 27 -11.75 -26.22 -17.85
CA ASN A 27 -13.05 -25.53 -17.84
C ASN A 27 -14.10 -26.22 -18.75
N LEU A 28 -13.65 -26.96 -19.76
CA LEU A 28 -14.57 -27.67 -20.65
C LEU A 28 -15.16 -28.95 -20.01
N LEU A 29 -14.38 -29.65 -19.15
CA LEU A 29 -14.89 -30.83 -18.43
C LEU A 29 -15.88 -30.44 -17.32
N VAL A 30 -15.68 -29.28 -16.68
CA VAL A 30 -16.62 -28.76 -15.66
C VAL A 30 -17.93 -28.33 -16.30
N MET A 31 -17.90 -27.77 -17.52
CA MET A 31 -19.13 -27.42 -18.24
C MET A 31 -19.97 -28.64 -18.68
N LEU A 32 -19.33 -29.75 -19.04
CA LEU A 32 -20.08 -30.95 -19.48
C LEU A 32 -20.75 -31.69 -18.32
N THR A 33 -20.20 -31.60 -17.09
CA THR A 33 -20.81 -32.20 -15.89
C THR A 33 -21.97 -31.37 -15.33
N ILE A 34 -21.99 -30.06 -15.60
CA ILE A 34 -23.04 -29.15 -15.13
C ILE A 34 -24.33 -29.26 -16.00
N VAL A 35 -24.21 -29.62 -17.27
CA VAL A 35 -25.35 -29.72 -18.17
C VAL A 35 -26.28 -30.90 -17.87
N VAL A 36 -25.80 -31.95 -17.19
CA VAL A 36 -26.62 -33.14 -16.85
C VAL A 36 -27.41 -32.97 -15.54
N PHE A 37 -27.06 -31.98 -14.68
CA PHE A 37 -27.79 -31.68 -13.43
C PHE A 37 -28.72 -30.45 -13.48
N ALA A 38 -28.89 -29.81 -14.66
CA ALA A 38 -29.63 -28.57 -14.78
C ALA A 38 -31.17 -28.75 -14.91
N SER A 39 -31.73 -29.94 -14.63
CA SER A 39 -33.16 -30.17 -14.81
C SER A 39 -34.02 -30.06 -13.55
N SER A 40 -33.49 -29.60 -12.40
CA SER A 40 -34.35 -29.36 -11.22
C SER A 40 -33.74 -28.42 -10.15
N CYS A 41 -33.04 -27.40 -10.54
CA CYS A 41 -32.71 -26.35 -9.59
C CYS A 41 -33.71 -25.21 -9.68
N LYS A 42 -34.75 -25.23 -8.86
CA LYS A 42 -35.54 -24.03 -8.55
C LYS A 42 -34.54 -22.97 -8.09
N MET A 43 -34.45 -21.85 -8.82
CA MET A 43 -33.70 -20.68 -8.41
C MET A 43 -34.21 -20.23 -7.03
N HIS A 44 -33.54 -20.66 -5.99
CA HIS A 44 -33.64 -19.99 -4.70
C HIS A 44 -32.95 -18.65 -4.87
N LYS A 45 -33.71 -17.56 -4.87
CA LYS A 45 -33.20 -16.22 -4.58
C LYS A 45 -32.71 -16.19 -3.13
N ALA A 46 -31.58 -16.74 -2.86
CA ALA A 46 -30.90 -16.47 -1.59
C ALA A 46 -30.09 -15.17 -1.79
N THR A 47 -30.71 -14.04 -1.49
CA THR A 47 -30.01 -12.79 -1.23
C THR A 47 -29.31 -12.94 0.12
N THR A 48 -28.20 -13.66 0.17
CA THR A 48 -27.38 -13.74 1.39
C THR A 48 -26.56 -12.47 1.47
N THR A 49 -26.97 -11.57 2.36
CA THR A 49 -26.19 -10.40 2.76
C THR A 49 -24.82 -10.85 3.30
N VAL A 50 -23.75 -10.19 2.90
CA VAL A 50 -22.41 -10.46 3.43
C VAL A 50 -22.34 -10.01 4.89
N ILE A 51 -22.22 -10.99 5.79
CA ILE A 51 -22.09 -10.72 7.24
C ILE A 51 -20.76 -10.02 7.49
N GLN A 52 -20.80 -8.87 8.17
CA GLN A 52 -19.61 -8.11 8.48
C GLN A 52 -18.88 -8.71 9.69
N VAL A 53 -17.56 -8.92 9.54
CA VAL A 53 -16.68 -9.43 10.60
C VAL A 53 -16.00 -8.24 11.27
N PRO A 54 -16.07 -8.12 12.59
CA PRO A 54 -15.37 -7.07 13.32
C PRO A 54 -13.86 -7.35 13.38
N ILE A 55 -13.07 -6.29 13.55
CA ILE A 55 -11.67 -6.35 13.97
C ILE A 55 -11.62 -5.72 15.36
N ASP A 56 -11.24 -6.49 16.36
CA ASP A 56 -11.36 -6.09 17.77
C ASP A 56 -10.71 -4.74 18.09
N ARG A 57 -9.54 -4.48 17.54
CA ARG A 57 -8.84 -3.19 17.70
C ARG A 57 -9.59 -2.02 17.06
N VAL A 58 -10.26 -2.26 15.93
CA VAL A 58 -11.07 -1.24 15.24
C VAL A 58 -12.37 -0.97 16.00
N GLU A 59 -12.96 -1.98 16.66
CA GLU A 59 -14.15 -1.76 17.48
C GLU A 59 -13.88 -0.89 18.71
N GLN A 60 -12.64 -0.80 19.19
CA GLN A 60 -12.22 0.12 20.25
C GLN A 60 -12.14 1.58 19.79
N MET A 61 -12.09 1.84 18.48
CA MET A 61 -12.08 3.20 17.93
C MET A 61 -13.49 3.80 17.98
N PRO A 62 -13.63 5.14 18.06
CA PRO A 62 -14.93 5.78 17.94
C PRO A 62 -15.53 5.55 16.54
N ASN A 63 -16.84 5.44 16.46
CA ASN A 63 -17.51 5.43 15.15
C ASN A 63 -17.28 6.74 14.42
N LEU A 64 -17.41 7.86 15.14
CA LEU A 64 -17.15 9.21 14.63
C LEU A 64 -16.06 9.87 15.48
N PRO A 65 -14.84 10.04 14.97
CA PRO A 65 -13.74 10.67 15.71
C PRO A 65 -14.06 12.13 16.08
N GLN A 66 -13.52 12.61 17.22
CA GLN A 66 -13.74 13.96 17.73
C GLN A 66 -12.44 14.64 18.15
N PRO A 67 -12.18 15.88 17.71
CA PRO A 67 -12.96 16.63 16.71
C PRO A 67 -12.83 15.99 15.31
N LEU A 68 -13.92 15.96 14.57
CA LEU A 68 -13.91 15.55 13.16
C LEU A 68 -13.36 16.72 12.32
N LYS A 69 -12.26 16.46 11.64
CA LYS A 69 -11.65 17.43 10.71
C LYS A 69 -10.91 16.69 9.60
N ILE A 70 -11.57 16.51 8.49
CA ILE A 70 -10.96 15.91 7.30
C ILE A 70 -10.32 17.02 6.46
N ILE A 71 -9.00 16.97 6.31
CA ILE A 71 -8.26 17.92 5.47
C ILE A 71 -8.33 17.50 4.00
N ASP A 72 -8.07 18.43 3.10
CA ASP A 72 -7.97 18.16 1.67
C ASP A 72 -6.62 17.47 1.35
N TRP A 73 -6.60 16.14 1.47
CA TRP A 73 -5.42 15.32 1.24
C TRP A 73 -4.90 15.43 -0.20
N LYS A 74 -5.80 15.53 -1.18
CA LYS A 74 -5.42 15.71 -2.58
C LYS A 74 -4.67 17.02 -2.78
N LYS A 75 -5.19 18.11 -2.21
CA LYS A 75 -4.53 19.42 -2.26
C LYS A 75 -3.17 19.39 -1.57
N LYS A 76 -3.05 18.77 -0.39
CA LYS A 76 -1.77 18.62 0.33
C LYS A 76 -0.73 17.91 -0.53
N ALA A 77 -1.09 16.79 -1.15
CA ALA A 77 -0.19 16.02 -2.00
C ALA A 77 0.21 16.75 -3.29
N LEU A 78 -0.72 17.44 -3.95
CA LEU A 78 -0.42 18.27 -5.13
C LEU A 78 0.51 19.46 -4.77
N GLN A 79 0.30 20.06 -3.61
CA GLN A 79 1.18 21.13 -3.10
C GLN A 79 2.57 20.59 -2.76
N PHE A 80 2.67 19.36 -2.20
CA PHE A 80 3.96 18.71 -1.94
C PHE A 80 4.73 18.51 -3.25
N ASP A 81 4.09 17.97 -4.28
CA ASP A 81 4.74 17.80 -5.59
C ASP A 81 5.26 19.12 -6.14
N SER A 82 4.42 20.15 -6.16
CA SER A 82 4.77 21.48 -6.66
C SER A 82 5.92 22.15 -5.89
N LEU A 83 5.98 21.95 -4.56
CA LEU A 83 7.04 22.51 -3.71
C LEU A 83 8.36 21.77 -3.89
N VAL A 84 8.31 20.43 -3.90
CA VAL A 84 9.50 19.58 -3.79
C VAL A 84 10.17 19.37 -5.15
N PHE A 85 9.39 19.17 -6.22
CA PHE A 85 9.95 19.01 -7.57
C PHE A 85 10.26 20.35 -8.25
N ASN A 86 10.81 21.28 -7.50
CA ASN A 86 11.16 22.63 -7.91
C ASN A 86 12.61 22.94 -7.60
N PHE A 87 13.49 22.86 -8.61
CA PHE A 87 14.91 23.19 -8.50
C PHE A 87 15.19 24.69 -8.28
N THR A 88 14.21 25.55 -8.50
CA THR A 88 14.32 27.00 -8.31
C THR A 88 13.73 27.47 -6.98
N ASN A 89 13.39 26.55 -6.09
CA ASN A 89 12.86 26.87 -4.77
C ASN A 89 13.91 27.63 -3.94
N THR A 90 13.63 28.87 -3.62
CA THR A 90 14.51 29.79 -2.87
C THR A 90 14.17 29.87 -1.39
N THR A 91 13.43 28.92 -0.83
CA THR A 91 13.23 28.83 0.63
C THR A 91 14.56 28.62 1.34
N SER A 92 14.64 28.89 2.63
CA SER A 92 15.88 28.80 3.42
C SER A 92 16.55 27.41 3.37
N PHE A 93 15.77 26.36 3.00
CA PHE A 93 16.26 24.97 2.84
C PHE A 93 16.00 24.40 1.43
N GLY A 94 15.65 25.24 0.46
CA GLY A 94 15.47 24.77 -0.91
C GLY A 94 16.77 24.83 -1.72
N PRO A 95 16.82 24.11 -2.87
CA PRO A 95 15.82 23.16 -3.33
C PRO A 95 15.75 21.89 -2.46
N LEU A 96 14.58 21.23 -2.46
CA LEU A 96 14.33 19.98 -1.70
C LEU A 96 14.58 18.71 -2.54
N ILE A 97 14.99 18.89 -3.77
CA ILE A 97 15.36 17.88 -4.75
C ILE A 97 16.78 18.14 -5.26
N TRP A 98 17.51 17.08 -5.53
CA TRP A 98 18.87 17.16 -6.04
C TRP A 98 19.13 16.05 -7.07
N LEU A 99 20.19 16.21 -7.88
CA LEU A 99 20.61 15.27 -8.92
C LEU A 99 21.96 14.65 -8.56
N ASP A 100 22.07 13.32 -8.72
CA ASP A 100 23.30 12.56 -8.66
C ASP A 100 23.73 12.16 -10.07
N SER A 101 24.90 12.62 -10.50
CA SER A 101 25.46 12.35 -11.81
C SER A 101 26.37 11.12 -11.87
N SER A 102 26.45 10.32 -10.80
CA SER A 102 27.34 9.15 -10.72
C SER A 102 26.97 8.02 -11.70
N ARG A 103 25.71 7.96 -12.17
CA ARG A 103 25.22 6.98 -13.18
C ARG A 103 25.62 5.54 -12.86
N ARG A 104 25.49 5.13 -11.59
CA ARG A 104 26.07 3.87 -11.09
C ARG A 104 25.47 2.62 -11.72
N ASN A 105 24.18 2.61 -11.96
CA ASN A 105 23.46 1.41 -12.39
C ASN A 105 22.93 1.51 -13.82
N PHE A 106 22.60 2.70 -14.27
CA PHE A 106 22.17 3.01 -15.63
C PHE A 106 22.83 4.30 -16.10
N ASP A 107 22.96 4.47 -17.43
CA ASP A 107 23.54 5.67 -18.03
C ASP A 107 22.56 6.85 -18.03
N GLN A 108 22.10 7.23 -16.85
CA GLN A 108 21.26 8.39 -16.59
C GLN A 108 21.55 8.95 -15.20
N VAL A 109 21.25 10.22 -15.00
CA VAL A 109 21.32 10.83 -13.67
C VAL A 109 20.24 10.24 -12.77
N THR A 110 20.49 10.22 -11.46
CA THR A 110 19.50 9.89 -10.43
C THR A 110 18.95 11.18 -9.84
N PHE A 111 17.68 11.24 -9.50
CA PHE A 111 17.19 12.26 -8.61
C PHE A 111 17.08 11.72 -7.19
N GLY A 112 17.27 12.58 -6.22
CA GLY A 112 16.99 12.31 -4.82
C GLY A 112 16.17 13.43 -4.22
N LEU A 113 15.27 13.10 -3.30
CA LEU A 113 14.62 14.05 -2.41
C LEU A 113 15.34 14.05 -1.07
N TYR A 114 15.46 15.19 -0.44
CA TYR A 114 15.91 15.23 0.93
C TYR A 114 14.93 14.47 1.83
N THR A 115 15.42 13.67 2.77
CA THR A 115 14.58 12.89 3.68
C THR A 115 13.84 13.79 4.66
N VAL A 116 14.55 14.80 5.15
CA VAL A 116 14.02 15.79 6.10
C VAL A 116 14.49 17.19 5.70
N ILE A 117 13.88 18.23 6.26
CA ILE A 117 14.33 19.61 6.02
C ILE A 117 15.76 19.79 6.54
N GLY A 118 16.63 20.30 5.68
CA GLY A 118 18.03 20.57 6.02
C GLY A 118 18.90 19.31 6.24
N ASP A 119 18.54 18.18 5.67
CA ASP A 119 19.27 16.92 5.83
C ASP A 119 20.74 17.06 5.44
N VAL A 120 21.63 16.97 6.44
CA VAL A 120 23.08 17.15 6.26
C VAL A 120 23.76 15.93 5.63
N ARG A 121 23.07 14.79 5.53
CA ARG A 121 23.59 13.55 4.94
C ARG A 121 23.50 13.54 3.43
N GLN A 122 22.61 14.36 2.86
CA GLN A 122 22.22 14.33 1.44
C GLN A 122 22.61 15.61 0.71
N GLY A 123 22.47 15.58 -0.60
CA GLY A 123 22.67 16.72 -1.49
C GLY A 123 23.79 16.49 -2.51
N PRO A 124 23.83 17.30 -3.60
CA PRO A 124 24.69 17.04 -4.76
C PRO A 124 26.18 17.07 -4.47
N GLN A 125 26.61 17.75 -3.41
CA GLN A 125 28.03 17.85 -3.04
C GLN A 125 28.47 16.78 -2.04
N LYS A 126 27.53 16.12 -1.36
CA LYS A 126 27.82 15.12 -0.33
C LYS A 126 27.58 13.71 -0.82
N ASN A 127 26.92 13.58 -1.97
CA ASN A 127 26.27 12.33 -2.27
C ASN A 127 26.78 11.59 -3.47
N ASN A 128 27.59 11.96 -4.28
CA ASN A 128 28.00 11.08 -5.40
C ASN A 128 27.49 9.62 -5.26
N GLY A 129 26.24 9.44 -4.80
CA GLY A 129 25.60 8.17 -4.49
C GLY A 129 25.95 7.58 -3.13
N GLU A 130 26.45 8.35 -2.16
CA GLU A 130 26.79 7.83 -0.83
C GLU A 130 25.57 7.63 0.07
N PHE A 131 24.56 8.51 -0.03
CA PHE A 131 23.33 8.36 0.74
C PHE A 131 22.14 8.97 -0.01
N HIS A 132 21.07 8.17 -0.26
CA HIS A 132 19.90 8.63 -1.00
C HIS A 132 18.66 8.42 -0.16
N GLU A 133 18.03 7.66 0.29
CA GLU A 133 16.70 7.42 0.84
C GLU A 133 15.66 7.30 -0.30
N ALA A 134 15.76 6.20 -1.04
CA ALA A 134 14.89 5.92 -2.19
C ALA A 134 13.40 5.91 -1.86
N LEU A 135 13.02 5.59 -0.61
CA LEU A 135 11.62 5.54 -0.19
C LEU A 135 10.93 6.87 -0.42
N THR A 136 11.55 7.99 -0.02
CA THR A 136 11.02 9.33 -0.26
C THR A 136 10.76 9.59 -1.74
N SER A 137 11.70 9.17 -2.60
CA SER A 137 11.59 9.32 -4.05
C SER A 137 10.47 8.46 -4.64
N PHE A 138 10.40 7.16 -4.33
CA PHE A 138 9.35 6.28 -4.86
C PHE A 138 7.95 6.64 -4.38
N GLN A 139 7.80 6.95 -3.10
CA GLN A 139 6.53 7.39 -2.53
C GLN A 139 6.00 8.64 -3.21
N SER A 140 6.89 9.60 -3.52
CA SER A 140 6.50 10.83 -4.23
C SER A 140 6.07 10.56 -5.67
N LEU A 141 6.71 9.60 -6.37
CA LEU A 141 6.29 9.19 -7.72
C LEU A 141 4.91 8.56 -7.71
N ILE A 142 4.64 7.68 -6.75
CA ILE A 142 3.33 7.04 -6.58
C ILE A 142 2.26 8.09 -6.26
N SER A 143 2.51 8.91 -5.22
CA SER A 143 1.57 9.97 -4.81
C SER A 143 1.18 10.88 -5.96
N ALA A 144 2.16 11.33 -6.72
CA ALA A 144 1.95 12.21 -7.86
C ALA A 144 1.22 11.50 -9.00
N GLY A 145 1.63 10.26 -9.32
CA GLY A 145 1.06 9.47 -10.40
C GLY A 145 -0.42 9.12 -10.15
N LEU A 146 -0.78 8.71 -8.93
CA LEU A 146 -2.16 8.46 -8.52
C LEU A 146 -3.05 9.71 -8.65
N LEU A 147 -2.47 10.90 -8.52
CA LEU A 147 -3.16 12.17 -8.69
C LEU A 147 -3.10 12.73 -10.12
N GLY A 148 -2.62 11.96 -11.08
CA GLY A 148 -2.60 12.28 -12.50
C GLY A 148 -1.40 13.13 -12.96
N ILE A 149 -0.36 13.29 -12.13
CA ILE A 149 0.86 13.99 -12.52
C ILE A 149 1.79 13.01 -13.26
N ASN A 150 2.13 13.33 -14.49
CA ASN A 150 3.02 12.50 -15.30
C ASN A 150 4.50 12.68 -14.90
N LYS A 151 5.00 11.83 -14.01
CA LYS A 151 6.39 11.83 -13.56
C LYS A 151 7.40 11.32 -14.59
N SER A 152 6.93 10.69 -15.67
CA SER A 152 7.81 10.33 -16.78
C SER A 152 8.13 11.53 -17.70
N ASN A 153 7.41 12.65 -17.51
CA ASN A 153 7.65 13.90 -18.26
C ASN A 153 7.14 15.11 -17.46
N GLN A 154 7.90 15.54 -16.46
CA GLN A 154 7.59 16.74 -15.68
C GLN A 154 8.78 17.70 -15.68
N GLY A 155 8.57 18.94 -16.15
CA GLY A 155 9.61 19.96 -16.19
C GLY A 155 10.85 19.59 -17.04
N GLY A 156 10.70 18.72 -18.04
CA GLY A 156 11.79 18.21 -18.88
C GLY A 156 12.53 17.01 -18.29
N PHE A 157 12.12 16.50 -17.13
CA PHE A 157 12.72 15.32 -16.49
C PHE A 157 11.80 14.10 -16.59
N ASN A 158 12.41 12.91 -16.77
CA ASN A 158 11.77 11.62 -16.57
C ASN A 158 12.20 11.06 -15.21
N TYR A 159 11.51 11.45 -14.15
CA TYR A 159 11.83 11.02 -12.78
C TYR A 159 11.68 9.52 -12.59
N VAL A 160 10.75 8.88 -13.31
CA VAL A 160 10.58 7.42 -13.26
C VAL A 160 11.82 6.72 -13.79
N LYS A 161 12.34 7.14 -14.95
CA LYS A 161 13.60 6.62 -15.51
C LYS A 161 14.78 6.91 -14.59
N MET A 162 14.87 8.12 -14.04
CA MET A 162 15.93 8.51 -13.11
C MET A 162 15.94 7.69 -11.83
N SER A 163 14.77 7.25 -11.31
CA SER A 163 14.68 6.40 -10.13
C SER A 163 15.19 4.97 -10.36
N GLN A 164 15.34 4.53 -11.60
CA GLN A 164 15.84 3.19 -11.91
C GLN A 164 17.29 2.95 -11.44
N ASN A 165 18.07 4.00 -11.19
CA ASN A 165 19.41 3.85 -10.62
C ASN A 165 19.41 3.27 -9.18
N TYR A 166 18.28 3.26 -8.48
CA TYR A 166 18.13 2.52 -7.21
C TYR A 166 18.06 1.00 -7.40
N PHE A 167 17.92 0.51 -8.63
CA PHE A 167 18.08 -0.90 -8.98
C PHE A 167 19.57 -1.24 -9.03
N ASN A 168 20.09 -1.90 -7.98
CA ASN A 168 21.51 -2.16 -7.78
C ASN A 168 22.04 -3.24 -8.73
N ARG A 169 22.09 -2.91 -10.02
CA ARG A 169 22.51 -3.76 -11.12
C ARG A 169 24.01 -3.98 -11.17
N ALA A 170 24.80 -2.91 -10.99
CA ALA A 170 26.26 -2.95 -11.12
C ALA A 170 26.93 -3.89 -10.12
N THR A 171 26.33 -4.10 -8.96
CA THR A 171 26.80 -4.99 -7.90
C THR A 171 26.21 -6.40 -7.97
N GLY A 172 25.25 -6.64 -8.89
CA GLY A 172 24.56 -7.93 -9.03
C GLY A 172 23.49 -8.20 -7.96
N TRP A 173 23.18 -7.24 -7.10
CA TRP A 173 22.06 -7.37 -6.16
C TRP A 173 20.72 -7.49 -6.89
N ASN A 174 20.52 -6.71 -7.97
CA ASN A 174 19.38 -6.77 -8.87
C ASN A 174 18.04 -6.68 -8.15
N ILE A 175 17.94 -5.78 -7.17
CA ILE A 175 16.72 -5.33 -6.51
C ILE A 175 16.74 -3.82 -6.34
N MET A 176 15.58 -3.22 -6.15
CA MET A 176 15.48 -1.83 -5.70
C MET A 176 15.92 -1.76 -4.24
N MET A 177 16.81 -0.84 -3.95
CA MET A 177 17.32 -0.62 -2.60
C MET A 177 17.12 0.82 -2.19
N ASN A 178 17.25 1.07 -0.90
CA ASN A 178 17.13 2.44 -0.37
C ASN A 178 18.27 3.36 -0.82
N ASN A 179 19.29 2.82 -1.47
CA ASN A 179 20.44 3.54 -2.02
C ASN A 179 20.86 2.97 -3.39
N THR A 180 21.66 3.71 -4.14
CA THR A 180 22.21 3.27 -5.45
C THR A 180 23.41 2.34 -5.30
N ASN A 181 23.91 2.12 -4.09
CA ASN A 181 25.01 1.22 -3.76
C ASN A 181 24.68 0.45 -2.48
N PRO A 182 24.71 -0.91 -2.48
CA PRO A 182 24.43 -1.72 -1.30
C PRO A 182 25.37 -1.47 -0.11
N GLU A 183 26.60 -1.05 -0.37
CA GLU A 183 27.58 -0.74 0.70
C GLU A 183 27.15 0.48 1.54
N VAL A 184 26.33 1.36 0.96
CA VAL A 184 25.82 2.57 1.61
C VAL A 184 24.34 2.41 1.99
N ALA A 185 23.74 1.26 1.72
CA ALA A 185 22.32 1.00 2.01
C ALA A 185 22.02 0.87 3.51
N MET A 186 23.01 1.00 4.36
CA MET A 186 22.82 1.02 5.81
C MET A 186 22.25 2.36 6.25
N LEU A 187 21.31 2.31 7.19
CA LEU A 187 20.83 3.51 7.86
C LEU A 187 22.01 4.22 8.54
N GLY A 188 22.02 5.55 8.49
CA GLY A 188 23.08 6.35 9.06
C GLY A 188 23.41 6.01 10.53
N GLY A 189 24.64 6.28 10.94
CA GLY A 189 25.06 6.09 12.32
C GLY A 189 25.33 4.65 12.77
N GLY A 190 25.48 3.69 11.85
CA GLY A 190 25.80 2.31 12.20
C GLY A 190 24.60 1.51 12.76
N TYR A 191 23.38 1.98 12.53
CA TYR A 191 22.15 1.28 12.93
C TYR A 191 22.09 -0.16 12.40
N GLY A 192 22.60 -0.39 11.19
CA GLY A 192 22.65 -1.70 10.57
C GLY A 192 21.64 -1.84 9.42
N ARG A 193 21.57 -3.06 8.88
CA ARG A 193 20.58 -3.38 7.86
C ARG A 193 19.30 -3.83 8.51
N ASP A 194 18.20 -3.31 7.98
CA ASP A 194 16.85 -3.56 8.40
C ASP A 194 16.08 -4.11 7.19
N TRP A 195 15.49 -5.30 7.28
CA TRP A 195 14.99 -6.04 6.11
C TRP A 195 13.91 -5.29 5.33
N TRP A 196 13.05 -4.58 6.02
CA TRP A 196 11.98 -3.85 5.35
C TRP A 196 12.51 -2.77 4.39
N TYR A 197 13.69 -2.20 4.66
CA TYR A 197 14.37 -1.26 3.74
C TYR A 197 14.89 -1.92 2.46
N ASP A 198 15.10 -3.24 2.45
CA ASP A 198 15.48 -3.98 1.24
C ASP A 198 14.23 -4.54 0.51
N VAL A 199 13.07 -4.65 1.18
CA VAL A 199 11.84 -5.19 0.60
C VAL A 199 10.89 -4.09 0.13
N TYR A 200 10.62 -3.09 0.97
CA TYR A 200 9.61 -2.07 0.69
C TYR A 200 9.92 -1.22 -0.56
N PRO A 201 11.17 -0.85 -0.90
CA PRO A 201 11.47 -0.20 -2.18
C PRO A 201 11.01 -0.99 -3.40
N ASN A 202 10.99 -2.32 -3.33
CA ASN A 202 10.52 -3.18 -4.43
C ASN A 202 8.99 -3.20 -4.51
N VAL A 203 8.30 -3.21 -3.37
CA VAL A 203 6.85 -3.02 -3.30
C VAL A 203 6.46 -1.68 -3.93
N LEU A 204 7.13 -0.59 -3.54
CA LEU A 204 6.90 0.75 -4.10
C LEU A 204 7.20 0.80 -5.59
N TYR A 205 8.31 0.19 -6.04
CA TYR A 205 8.65 0.21 -7.46
C TYR A 205 7.64 -0.55 -8.31
N TYR A 206 7.04 -1.63 -7.82
CA TYR A 206 5.95 -2.31 -8.51
C TYR A 206 4.73 -1.40 -8.66
N GLY A 207 4.40 -0.58 -7.66
CA GLY A 207 3.38 0.47 -7.80
C GLY A 207 3.76 1.55 -8.83
N VAL A 208 5.01 2.03 -8.81
CA VAL A 208 5.51 2.98 -9.84
C VAL A 208 5.42 2.38 -11.23
N ALA A 209 5.78 1.10 -11.39
CA ALA A 209 5.79 0.40 -12.67
C ALA A 209 4.39 0.15 -13.23
N ASP A 210 3.40 -0.02 -12.38
CA ASP A 210 1.99 -0.15 -12.82
C ASP A 210 1.43 1.20 -13.29
N ILE A 211 1.77 2.29 -12.58
CA ILE A 211 1.36 3.65 -12.95
C ILE A 211 2.06 4.14 -14.23
N PHE A 212 3.33 3.76 -14.45
CA PHE A 212 4.17 4.21 -15.56
C PHE A 212 4.77 3.03 -16.35
N PRO A 213 3.95 2.14 -16.93
CA PRO A 213 4.41 0.87 -17.50
C PRO A 213 5.30 1.03 -18.74
N ASP A 214 5.16 2.15 -19.48
CA ASP A 214 5.84 2.36 -20.76
C ASP A 214 7.25 2.95 -20.63
N VAL A 215 7.73 3.20 -19.41
CA VAL A 215 9.09 3.73 -19.20
C VAL A 215 10.10 2.62 -19.46
N GLU A 216 11.10 2.94 -20.29
CA GLU A 216 12.18 2.02 -20.66
C GLU A 216 12.78 1.30 -19.45
N ASN A 217 13.16 0.02 -19.59
CA ASN A 217 13.70 -0.88 -18.59
C ASN A 217 12.72 -1.31 -17.46
N THR A 218 11.51 -0.77 -17.37
CA THR A 218 10.58 -1.09 -16.28
C THR A 218 10.30 -2.58 -16.18
N GLU A 219 9.94 -3.23 -17.29
CA GLU A 219 9.67 -4.68 -17.30
C GLU A 219 10.91 -5.52 -16.96
N MET A 220 12.08 -5.14 -17.48
CA MET A 220 13.34 -5.83 -17.19
C MET A 220 13.66 -5.80 -15.68
N ILE A 221 13.47 -4.65 -15.05
CA ILE A 221 13.68 -4.47 -13.61
C ILE A 221 12.69 -5.32 -12.82
N GLN A 222 11.39 -5.26 -13.15
CA GLN A 222 10.37 -6.07 -12.48
C GLN A 222 10.67 -7.57 -12.55
N ARG A 223 11.05 -8.10 -13.74
CA ARG A 223 11.45 -9.50 -13.90
C ARG A 223 12.68 -9.85 -13.07
N SER A 224 13.68 -8.97 -13.04
CA SER A 224 14.90 -9.21 -12.25
C SER A 224 14.62 -9.24 -10.75
N VAL A 225 13.78 -8.32 -10.27
CA VAL A 225 13.34 -8.30 -8.87
C VAL A 225 12.56 -9.57 -8.54
N ALA A 226 11.59 -9.96 -9.36
CA ALA A 226 10.80 -11.18 -9.15
C ALA A 226 11.68 -12.43 -9.09
N GLU A 227 12.68 -12.58 -9.98
CA GLU A 227 13.63 -13.68 -9.94
C GLU A 227 14.47 -13.72 -8.66
N LYS A 228 14.89 -12.54 -8.17
CA LYS A 228 15.64 -12.45 -6.90
C LYS A 228 14.78 -12.83 -5.70
N PHE A 229 13.55 -12.32 -5.64
CA PHE A 229 12.60 -12.60 -4.57
C PHE A 229 12.17 -14.07 -4.58
N PHE A 230 11.90 -14.65 -5.74
CA PHE A 230 11.59 -16.08 -5.88
C PHE A 230 12.75 -16.97 -5.39
N LYS A 231 13.99 -16.65 -5.79
CA LYS A 231 15.17 -17.38 -5.32
C LYS A 231 15.39 -17.22 -3.82
N ALA A 232 15.17 -16.02 -3.29
CA ALA A 232 15.28 -15.75 -1.86
C ALA A 232 14.24 -16.56 -1.08
N ASP A 233 12.97 -16.57 -1.50
CA ASP A 233 11.91 -17.36 -0.88
C ASP A 233 12.24 -18.86 -0.91
N SER A 234 12.73 -19.37 -2.06
CA SER A 234 13.15 -20.77 -2.19
C SER A 234 14.28 -21.15 -1.21
N ILE A 235 15.24 -20.25 -0.97
CA ILE A 235 16.35 -20.45 -0.01
C ILE A 235 15.85 -20.38 1.43
N LEU A 236 14.96 -19.43 1.72
CA LEU A 236 14.34 -19.26 3.03
C LEU A 236 13.45 -20.45 3.40
N ASN A 237 12.83 -21.08 2.42
CA ASN A 237 12.03 -22.30 2.57
C ASN A 237 11.07 -22.23 3.77
N GLY A 238 10.31 -21.13 3.86
CA GLY A 238 9.37 -20.86 4.93
C GLY A 238 9.97 -20.25 6.21
N ASN A 239 11.29 -20.14 6.31
CA ASN A 239 11.96 -19.54 7.46
C ASN A 239 12.38 -18.10 7.17
N TYR A 240 11.61 -17.15 7.67
CA TYR A 240 11.89 -15.70 7.62
C TYR A 240 12.44 -15.16 8.95
N ASP A 241 12.98 -15.99 9.84
CA ASP A 241 13.53 -15.60 11.14
C ASP A 241 14.91 -14.95 11.02
N TYR A 242 14.98 -13.82 10.31
CA TYR A 242 16.21 -13.06 10.10
C TYR A 242 15.98 -11.55 10.29
N SER A 243 17.05 -10.84 10.63
CA SER A 243 17.05 -9.37 10.67
C SER A 243 17.00 -8.78 9.26
N TYR A 244 17.62 -9.47 8.28
CA TYR A 244 17.59 -9.12 6.86
C TYR A 244 18.01 -10.30 5.99
N PHE A 245 17.78 -10.19 4.69
CA PHE A 245 18.31 -11.12 3.69
C PHE A 245 19.34 -10.42 2.81
N ASP A 246 20.54 -10.97 2.69
CA ASP A 246 21.55 -10.46 1.78
C ASP A 246 21.31 -10.98 0.37
N TYR A 247 20.71 -10.14 -0.48
CA TYR A 247 20.37 -10.51 -1.87
C TYR A 247 21.61 -10.60 -2.78
N GLY A 248 22.76 -10.06 -2.37
CA GLY A 248 24.04 -10.25 -3.05
C GLY A 248 24.62 -11.63 -2.81
N GLN A 249 24.61 -12.09 -1.56
CA GLN A 249 25.10 -13.41 -1.14
C GLN A 249 24.00 -14.49 -1.17
N MET A 250 22.75 -14.10 -1.34
CA MET A 250 21.56 -14.98 -1.30
C MET A 250 21.48 -15.76 0.02
N LYS A 251 21.47 -15.04 1.15
CA LYS A 251 21.54 -15.65 2.49
C LYS A 251 20.79 -14.82 3.52
N GLY A 252 20.02 -15.49 4.41
CA GLY A 252 19.46 -14.88 5.61
C GLY A 252 20.56 -14.51 6.61
N MET A 253 20.47 -13.32 7.21
CA MET A 253 21.46 -12.74 8.09
C MET A 253 20.81 -12.16 9.34
N ASN A 254 21.57 -12.17 10.45
CA ASN A 254 21.18 -11.53 11.69
C ASN A 254 22.23 -10.50 12.12
N ASN A 255 21.76 -9.40 12.68
CA ASN A 255 22.53 -8.35 13.31
C ASN A 255 21.86 -7.95 14.64
N GLN A 256 22.13 -6.75 15.16
CA GLN A 256 21.50 -6.24 16.39
C GLN A 256 20.05 -5.79 16.21
N ILE A 257 19.52 -5.79 14.98
CA ILE A 257 18.13 -5.43 14.68
C ILE A 257 17.25 -6.67 14.95
N PRO A 258 16.06 -6.53 15.54
CA PRO A 258 15.12 -7.63 15.69
C PRO A 258 14.78 -8.32 14.36
N GLN A 259 14.45 -9.60 14.42
CA GLN A 259 14.00 -10.36 13.25
C GLN A 259 12.70 -9.80 12.70
N GLN A 260 12.57 -9.78 11.37
CA GLN A 260 11.46 -9.18 10.63
C GLN A 260 10.76 -10.20 9.73
N GLN A 261 10.08 -11.13 10.34
CA GLN A 261 9.37 -12.20 9.63
C GLN A 261 8.22 -11.68 8.75
N ASP A 262 7.70 -10.52 9.04
CA ASP A 262 6.68 -9.84 8.22
C ASP A 262 7.21 -9.38 6.85
N ALA A 263 8.53 -9.44 6.62
CA ALA A 263 9.13 -9.32 5.28
C ALA A 263 8.55 -10.33 4.28
N ALA A 264 8.08 -11.50 4.76
CA ALA A 264 7.33 -12.47 3.95
C ALA A 264 6.09 -11.84 3.27
N GLY A 265 5.42 -10.88 3.93
CA GLY A 265 4.29 -10.16 3.33
C GLY A 265 4.68 -9.32 2.11
N GLY A 266 5.83 -8.66 2.17
CA GLY A 266 6.36 -7.92 1.02
C GLY A 266 6.84 -8.83 -0.11
N HIS A 267 7.46 -9.98 0.21
CA HIS A 267 7.79 -11.02 -0.78
C HIS A 267 6.54 -11.55 -1.48
N ALA A 268 5.50 -11.89 -0.72
CA ALA A 268 4.23 -12.36 -1.27
C ALA A 268 3.64 -11.35 -2.25
N TYR A 269 3.59 -10.07 -1.88
CA TYR A 269 3.05 -9.00 -2.74
C TYR A 269 3.82 -8.85 -4.05
N VAL A 270 5.15 -8.75 -3.99
CA VAL A 270 6.01 -8.59 -5.18
C VAL A 270 5.87 -9.79 -6.12
N LEU A 271 5.89 -11.01 -5.57
CA LEU A 271 5.78 -12.23 -6.37
C LEU A 271 4.38 -12.41 -6.97
N TYR A 272 3.33 -12.07 -6.23
CA TYR A 272 1.96 -12.13 -6.77
C TYR A 272 1.75 -11.09 -7.87
N SER A 273 2.21 -9.85 -7.67
CA SER A 273 2.19 -8.81 -8.71
C SER A 273 2.97 -9.22 -9.97
N ALA A 274 4.10 -9.91 -9.79
CA ALA A 274 4.86 -10.45 -10.90
C ALA A 274 4.13 -11.60 -11.62
N TRP A 275 3.43 -12.47 -10.89
CA TRP A 275 2.55 -13.47 -11.47
C TRP A 275 1.46 -12.85 -12.33
N GLU A 276 0.73 -11.88 -11.80
CA GLU A 276 -0.31 -11.15 -12.54
C GLU A 276 0.22 -10.48 -13.81
N LYS A 277 1.39 -9.86 -13.70
CA LYS A 277 2.01 -9.16 -14.84
C LYS A 277 2.55 -10.12 -15.91
N PHE A 278 3.18 -11.22 -15.51
CA PHE A 278 4.00 -12.04 -16.43
C PHE A 278 3.44 -13.43 -16.69
N GLY A 279 2.49 -13.92 -15.88
CA GLY A 279 1.91 -15.25 -16.00
C GLY A 279 2.87 -16.40 -15.69
N ASP A 280 4.00 -16.14 -15.02
CA ASP A 280 4.97 -17.18 -14.63
C ASP A 280 4.54 -17.84 -13.32
N LYS A 281 4.12 -19.11 -13.39
CA LYS A 281 3.63 -19.87 -12.25
C LYS A 281 4.61 -20.01 -11.09
N ARG A 282 5.92 -19.87 -11.34
CA ARG A 282 6.93 -19.91 -10.28
C ARG A 282 6.71 -18.76 -9.30
N TYR A 283 6.31 -17.60 -9.79
CA TYR A 283 6.03 -16.43 -8.95
C TYR A 283 4.76 -16.63 -8.13
N LEU A 284 3.72 -17.27 -8.70
CA LEU A 284 2.52 -17.66 -7.95
C LEU A 284 2.85 -18.62 -6.80
N GLU A 285 3.65 -19.66 -7.08
CA GLU A 285 4.06 -20.62 -6.04
C GLU A 285 4.93 -19.94 -4.97
N GLY A 286 5.81 -19.02 -5.36
CA GLY A 286 6.59 -18.21 -4.41
C GLY A 286 5.72 -17.28 -3.56
N ALA A 287 4.69 -16.66 -4.16
CA ALA A 287 3.73 -15.83 -3.42
C ALA A 287 2.95 -16.65 -2.37
N LYS A 288 2.50 -17.86 -2.74
CA LYS A 288 1.84 -18.79 -1.82
C LYS A 288 2.79 -19.21 -0.69
N SER A 289 4.03 -19.60 -1.02
CA SER A 289 5.07 -19.97 -0.05
C SER A 289 5.35 -18.86 0.97
N ALA A 290 5.55 -17.63 0.51
CA ALA A 290 5.78 -16.49 1.39
C ALA A 290 4.53 -16.16 2.26
N THR A 291 3.31 -16.29 1.72
CA THR A 291 2.07 -16.12 2.47
C THR A 291 1.92 -17.19 3.55
N GLU A 292 2.25 -18.45 3.25
CA GLU A 292 2.25 -19.54 4.21
C GLU A 292 3.29 -19.32 5.32
N ALA A 293 4.49 -18.85 4.96
CA ALA A 293 5.52 -18.48 5.94
C ALA A 293 5.01 -17.40 6.89
N LEU A 294 4.31 -16.39 6.38
CA LEU A 294 3.69 -15.33 7.18
C LEU A 294 2.64 -15.90 8.16
N LEU A 295 1.76 -16.79 7.67
CA LEU A 295 0.71 -17.42 8.47
C LEU A 295 1.24 -18.42 9.52
N ASN A 296 2.38 -19.06 9.25
CA ASN A 296 2.98 -20.06 10.14
C ASN A 296 3.76 -19.45 11.32
N GLN A 297 3.87 -18.12 11.40
CA GLN A 297 4.45 -17.44 12.55
C GLN A 297 3.64 -17.76 13.83
N LYS A 298 4.32 -17.80 14.96
CA LYS A 298 3.69 -18.12 16.27
C LYS A 298 2.93 -16.94 16.85
N GLU A 299 3.42 -15.73 16.60
CA GLU A 299 2.89 -14.47 17.11
C GLU A 299 3.18 -13.36 16.11
N SER A 300 2.48 -12.24 16.24
CA SER A 300 2.71 -11.09 15.36
C SER A 300 4.11 -10.52 15.56
N ARG A 301 4.84 -10.36 14.45
CA ARG A 301 6.11 -9.65 14.35
C ARG A 301 5.98 -8.40 13.49
N PHE A 302 4.79 -7.84 13.46
CA PHE A 302 4.50 -6.66 12.66
C PHE A 302 5.47 -5.53 12.98
N TYR A 303 6.10 -5.02 11.92
CA TYR A 303 6.95 -3.84 11.98
C TYR A 303 6.80 -3.06 10.68
N GLU A 304 6.73 -1.73 10.79
CA GLU A 304 6.55 -0.82 9.66
C GLU A 304 5.28 -1.13 8.84
N ILE A 305 5.39 -1.75 7.64
CA ILE A 305 4.29 -1.76 6.67
C ILE A 305 4.09 -3.08 5.91
N LEU A 306 5.00 -4.05 6.00
CA LEU A 306 4.99 -5.19 5.07
C LEU A 306 3.86 -6.18 5.32
N LEU A 307 3.42 -6.36 6.57
CA LEU A 307 2.33 -7.27 6.92
C LEU A 307 1.00 -6.92 6.21
N PRO A 308 0.53 -5.66 6.14
CA PRO A 308 -0.66 -5.28 5.37
C PRO A 308 -0.61 -5.67 3.88
N PHE A 309 0.55 -5.60 3.23
CA PHE A 309 0.71 -6.08 1.85
C PHE A 309 0.55 -7.60 1.74
N GLY A 310 1.01 -8.34 2.76
CA GLY A 310 0.77 -9.78 2.87
C GLY A 310 -0.71 -10.13 3.05
N ILE A 311 -1.47 -9.32 3.81
CA ILE A 311 -2.93 -9.49 3.96
C ILE A 311 -3.64 -9.33 2.61
N TYR A 312 -3.34 -8.25 1.90
CA TYR A 312 -3.91 -7.99 0.57
C TYR A 312 -3.62 -9.15 -0.40
N THR A 313 -2.37 -9.64 -0.40
CA THR A 313 -1.97 -10.78 -1.25
C THR A 313 -2.71 -12.05 -0.85
N ALA A 314 -2.82 -12.36 0.44
CA ALA A 314 -3.57 -13.51 0.94
C ALA A 314 -5.06 -13.44 0.55
N ALA A 315 -5.67 -12.24 0.63
CA ALA A 315 -7.05 -12.01 0.23
C ALA A 315 -7.25 -12.27 -1.28
N ARG A 316 -6.34 -11.80 -2.12
CA ARG A 316 -6.35 -12.09 -3.56
C ARG A 316 -6.17 -13.58 -3.86
N LEU A 317 -5.21 -14.23 -3.21
CA LEU A 317 -4.99 -15.67 -3.36
C LEU A 317 -6.24 -16.49 -2.97
N ASN A 318 -6.91 -16.11 -1.88
CA ASN A 318 -8.18 -16.75 -1.50
C ASN A 318 -9.26 -16.58 -2.59
N ALA A 319 -9.38 -15.36 -3.12
CA ALA A 319 -10.40 -15.02 -4.10
C ALA A 319 -10.11 -15.60 -5.49
N GLU A 320 -8.91 -15.44 -6.00
CA GLU A 320 -8.53 -15.68 -7.39
C GLU A 320 -7.96 -17.08 -7.60
N GLU A 321 -7.26 -17.64 -6.59
CA GLU A 321 -6.58 -18.95 -6.65
C GLU A 321 -7.27 -20.04 -5.81
N GLY A 322 -8.30 -19.68 -5.02
CA GLY A 322 -9.10 -20.61 -4.22
C GLY A 322 -8.34 -21.20 -3.04
N THR A 323 -7.39 -20.46 -2.46
CA THR A 323 -6.77 -20.78 -1.17
C THR A 323 -7.73 -20.46 -0.03
N ASP A 324 -7.40 -20.84 1.20
CA ASP A 324 -8.20 -20.59 2.41
C ASP A 324 -7.30 -20.03 3.53
N TYR A 325 -6.60 -18.95 3.25
CA TYR A 325 -5.72 -18.30 4.20
C TYR A 325 -6.51 -17.50 5.24
N ASP A 326 -6.08 -17.57 6.50
CA ASP A 326 -6.75 -16.90 7.63
C ASP A 326 -6.49 -15.38 7.64
N ILE A 327 -7.34 -14.65 6.93
CA ILE A 327 -7.28 -13.19 6.85
C ILE A 327 -7.57 -12.54 8.20
N THR A 328 -8.46 -13.14 9.03
CA THR A 328 -8.78 -12.62 10.36
C THR A 328 -7.54 -12.58 11.25
N LYS A 329 -6.76 -13.66 11.26
CA LYS A 329 -5.51 -13.75 12.00
C LYS A 329 -4.51 -12.64 11.59
N LEU A 330 -4.30 -12.47 10.30
CA LEU A 330 -3.36 -11.47 9.79
C LEU A 330 -3.83 -10.04 10.08
N LEU A 331 -5.14 -9.75 9.94
CA LEU A 331 -5.71 -8.46 10.33
C LEU A 331 -5.52 -8.18 11.82
N ASN A 332 -5.86 -9.13 12.70
CA ASN A 332 -5.65 -8.97 14.13
C ASN A 332 -4.17 -8.75 14.46
N TRP A 333 -3.27 -9.48 13.83
CA TRP A 333 -1.82 -9.28 14.00
C TRP A 333 -1.33 -7.90 13.59
N THR A 334 -1.93 -7.32 12.54
CA THR A 334 -1.60 -5.96 12.10
C THR A 334 -2.17 -4.91 13.07
N PHE A 335 -3.44 -5.05 13.43
CA PHE A 335 -4.11 -4.03 14.24
C PHE A 335 -3.68 -4.10 15.73
N ASP A 336 -3.56 -5.29 16.32
CA ASP A 336 -3.04 -5.47 17.67
C ASP A 336 -1.52 -5.30 17.76
N GLY A 337 -0.84 -5.46 16.63
CA GLY A 337 0.58 -5.21 16.47
C GLY A 337 1.48 -6.35 16.92
N CYS A 338 2.77 -6.05 17.01
CA CYS A 338 3.81 -7.00 17.39
C CYS A 338 3.65 -7.44 18.85
N GLN A 339 3.52 -8.74 19.08
CA GLN A 339 3.42 -9.37 20.40
C GLN A 339 4.76 -9.97 20.84
N ALA A 340 5.72 -10.12 19.94
CA ALA A 340 7.03 -10.69 20.24
C ALA A 340 7.90 -9.74 21.05
N LYS A 341 8.34 -10.18 22.23
CA LYS A 341 9.18 -9.35 23.12
C LYS A 341 10.58 -9.09 22.56
N ASP A 342 11.08 -10.00 21.74
CA ASP A 342 12.35 -9.89 21.02
C ASP A 342 12.21 -9.26 19.62
N GLY A 343 10.98 -8.82 19.27
CA GLY A 343 10.63 -8.06 18.07
C GLY A 343 10.50 -6.55 18.36
N ARG A 344 9.74 -5.88 17.51
CA ARG A 344 9.34 -4.46 17.69
C ARG A 344 8.05 -4.39 18.52
N TYR A 345 8.10 -4.91 19.75
CA TYR A 345 6.94 -5.05 20.63
C TYR A 345 6.08 -3.78 20.70
N GLY A 346 4.77 -3.95 20.52
CA GLY A 346 3.80 -2.87 20.55
C GLY A 346 3.70 -2.05 19.24
N TRP A 347 4.41 -2.41 18.18
CA TRP A 347 4.26 -1.77 16.88
C TRP A 347 2.96 -2.26 16.19
N GLY A 348 1.98 -1.37 15.99
CA GLY A 348 0.64 -1.72 15.52
C GLY A 348 -0.22 -0.49 15.28
N VAL A 349 -1.56 -0.63 15.39
CA VAL A 349 -2.50 0.47 15.21
C VAL A 349 -2.95 1.02 16.56
N ILE A 350 -2.84 2.32 16.74
CA ILE A 350 -3.21 3.01 17.97
C ILE A 350 -4.73 3.15 18.04
N ALA A 351 -5.32 2.70 19.15
CA ALA A 351 -6.74 2.80 19.44
C ALA A 351 -6.95 3.52 20.79
N GLU A 352 -6.45 4.75 20.88
CA GLU A 352 -6.43 5.57 22.10
C GLU A 352 -6.73 7.04 21.82
N ARG A 353 -7.02 7.77 22.86
CA ARG A 353 -6.88 9.24 22.90
C ARG A 353 -5.60 9.60 23.63
N TRP A 354 -4.88 10.58 23.13
CA TRP A 354 -3.73 11.17 23.81
C TRP A 354 -4.05 12.59 24.21
N GLY A 355 -4.13 12.87 25.50
CA GLY A 355 -4.69 14.11 26.01
C GLY A 355 -6.08 14.37 25.45
N ASP A 356 -6.30 15.54 24.89
CA ASP A 356 -7.58 15.94 24.29
C ASP A 356 -7.73 15.52 22.82
N MET A 357 -6.70 14.90 22.24
CA MET A 357 -6.66 14.57 20.82
C MET A 357 -7.00 13.11 20.57
N ASP A 358 -7.74 12.89 19.50
CA ASP A 358 -8.12 11.59 19.01
C ASP A 358 -7.03 11.11 18.02
N VAL A 359 -6.25 10.12 18.43
CA VAL A 359 -5.16 9.53 17.62
C VAL A 359 -5.47 8.12 17.13
N HIS A 360 -6.74 7.72 17.23
CA HIS A 360 -7.20 6.42 16.75
C HIS A 360 -6.90 6.25 15.26
N GLY A 361 -6.41 5.10 14.89
CA GLY A 361 -6.11 4.74 13.51
C GLY A 361 -4.70 5.11 13.03
N LEU A 362 -3.91 5.86 13.83
CA LEU A 362 -2.48 6.03 13.51
C LEU A 362 -1.74 4.70 13.69
N GLN A 363 -0.84 4.41 12.78
CA GLN A 363 0.05 3.26 12.87
C GLN A 363 1.38 3.70 13.49
N GLY A 364 1.95 2.84 14.34
CA GLY A 364 3.21 3.11 14.97
C GLY A 364 3.43 2.23 16.19
N SER A 365 4.24 2.69 17.16
CA SER A 365 4.49 1.98 18.40
C SER A 365 3.65 2.53 19.56
N ILE A 366 2.93 1.66 20.27
CA ILE A 366 2.20 2.00 21.51
C ILE A 366 3.18 2.14 22.68
N THR A 367 4.35 1.52 22.62
CA THR A 367 5.31 1.41 23.73
C THR A 367 6.52 2.32 23.61
N ASP A 368 6.96 2.67 22.41
CA ASP A 368 8.13 3.51 22.18
C ASP A 368 7.88 4.94 22.64
N GLY A 369 8.70 5.43 23.57
CA GLY A 369 8.54 6.76 24.18
C GLY A 369 7.16 6.98 24.84
N GLY A 370 6.48 5.90 25.25
CA GLY A 370 5.11 5.95 25.74
C GLY A 370 4.04 6.03 24.66
N GLY A 371 4.42 5.93 23.38
CA GLY A 371 3.56 5.92 22.21
C GLY A 371 4.11 6.82 21.10
N TYR A 372 4.13 6.27 19.87
CA TYR A 372 4.61 6.94 18.68
C TYR A 372 3.72 6.61 17.47
N GLY A 373 3.01 7.60 16.93
CA GLY A 373 2.29 7.49 15.66
C GLY A 373 3.19 7.96 14.53
N PHE A 374 3.35 7.15 13.47
CA PHE A 374 4.23 7.41 12.35
C PHE A 374 3.43 7.79 11.10
N PHE A 375 3.74 8.94 10.50
CA PHE A 375 2.96 9.49 9.41
C PHE A 375 2.96 8.57 8.18
N MET A 376 4.14 8.20 7.68
CA MET A 376 4.29 7.39 6.48
C MET A 376 3.41 6.15 6.55
N ASN A 377 3.54 5.38 7.61
CA ASN A 377 2.84 4.11 7.75
C ASN A 377 1.33 4.27 7.96
N SER A 378 0.93 5.32 8.71
CA SER A 378 -0.50 5.63 8.92
C SER A 378 -1.24 5.86 7.61
N VAL A 379 -0.57 6.46 6.62
CA VAL A 379 -1.12 6.69 5.27
C VAL A 379 -0.96 5.45 4.39
N ALA A 380 0.24 4.82 4.43
CA ALA A 380 0.59 3.69 3.56
C ALA A 380 -0.33 2.47 3.75
N MET A 381 -0.84 2.24 4.96
CA MET A 381 -1.75 1.13 5.25
C MET A 381 -3.05 1.16 4.42
N ALA A 382 -3.50 2.33 4.00
CA ALA A 382 -4.70 2.42 3.17
C ALA A 382 -4.49 1.81 1.77
N TRP A 383 -3.27 1.83 1.25
CA TRP A 383 -2.95 1.26 -0.05
C TRP A 383 -3.36 -0.22 -0.16
N PRO A 384 -2.87 -1.15 0.69
CA PRO A 384 -3.29 -2.55 0.59
C PRO A 384 -4.67 -2.83 1.20
N LEU A 385 -5.07 -2.11 2.27
CA LEU A 385 -6.26 -2.47 3.03
C LEU A 385 -7.59 -2.01 2.39
N VAL A 386 -7.59 -0.90 1.64
CA VAL A 386 -8.82 -0.44 0.99
C VAL A 386 -9.21 -1.37 -0.17
N PRO A 387 -8.33 -1.71 -1.15
CA PRO A 387 -8.70 -2.65 -2.19
C PRO A 387 -8.93 -4.08 -1.69
N MET A 388 -8.36 -4.48 -0.55
CA MET A 388 -8.59 -5.80 0.05
C MET A 388 -10.07 -6.13 0.20
N VAL A 389 -10.94 -5.14 0.48
CA VAL A 389 -12.38 -5.38 0.68
C VAL A 389 -13.11 -5.87 -0.57
N LYS A 390 -12.55 -5.71 -1.76
CA LYS A 390 -13.08 -6.28 -3.02
C LYS A 390 -13.01 -7.81 -2.99
N TYR A 391 -11.97 -8.34 -2.37
CA TYR A 391 -11.68 -9.77 -2.27
C TYR A 391 -12.25 -10.39 -0.99
N GLU A 392 -12.31 -9.59 0.09
CA GLU A 392 -12.80 -9.98 1.42
C GLU A 392 -13.87 -8.98 1.93
N PRO A 393 -15.05 -8.91 1.29
CA PRO A 393 -16.06 -7.88 1.55
C PRO A 393 -16.66 -7.93 2.96
N GLN A 394 -16.48 -9.02 3.70
CA GLN A 394 -16.90 -9.11 5.11
C GLN A 394 -16.13 -8.17 6.04
N TYR A 395 -15.01 -7.60 5.64
CA TYR A 395 -14.27 -6.61 6.42
C TYR A 395 -14.55 -5.16 6.03
N ALA A 396 -15.44 -4.93 5.07
CA ALA A 396 -15.72 -3.60 4.52
C ALA A 396 -16.08 -2.57 5.60
N ARG A 397 -16.93 -2.93 6.58
CA ARG A 397 -17.30 -2.04 7.69
C ARG A 397 -16.09 -1.72 8.58
N ALA A 398 -15.30 -2.71 8.95
CA ALA A 398 -14.14 -2.51 9.82
C ALA A 398 -13.09 -1.63 9.12
N ILE A 399 -12.79 -1.88 7.86
CA ILE A 399 -11.83 -1.07 7.09
C ILE A 399 -12.36 0.36 6.89
N GLY A 400 -13.64 0.55 6.56
CA GLY A 400 -14.23 1.90 6.44
C GLY A 400 -14.14 2.70 7.74
N LYS A 401 -14.44 2.07 8.89
CA LYS A 401 -14.30 2.68 10.23
C LYS A 401 -12.84 3.03 10.54
N TYR A 402 -11.93 2.10 10.27
CA TYR A 402 -10.49 2.31 10.45
C TYR A 402 -9.99 3.51 9.61
N VAL A 403 -10.27 3.53 8.31
CA VAL A 403 -9.79 4.59 7.41
C VAL A 403 -10.34 5.96 7.82
N LEU A 404 -11.60 6.06 8.23
CA LEU A 404 -12.15 7.33 8.74
C LEU A 404 -11.33 7.87 9.93
N ASN A 405 -10.99 7.00 10.89
CA ASN A 405 -10.19 7.36 12.05
C ASN A 405 -8.76 7.74 11.65
N ALA A 406 -8.10 6.94 10.82
CA ALA A 406 -6.74 7.17 10.34
C ALA A 406 -6.62 8.50 9.56
N VAL A 407 -7.54 8.75 8.64
CA VAL A 407 -7.59 9.98 7.83
C VAL A 407 -7.81 11.22 8.72
N ASN A 408 -8.70 11.12 9.72
CA ASN A 408 -8.94 12.20 10.67
C ASN A 408 -7.71 12.45 11.56
N ALA A 409 -7.11 11.42 12.13
CA ALA A 409 -5.98 11.56 13.05
C ALA A 409 -4.70 12.01 12.34
N SER A 410 -4.47 11.57 11.10
CA SER A 410 -3.24 11.91 10.35
C SER A 410 -3.08 13.41 10.05
N ARG A 411 -4.12 14.24 10.22
CA ARG A 411 -3.94 15.71 10.18
C ARG A 411 -2.95 16.20 11.22
N LEU A 412 -2.82 15.50 12.36
CA LEU A 412 -1.96 15.89 13.48
C LEU A 412 -0.47 15.91 13.14
N PHE A 413 -0.08 15.32 12.03
CA PHE A 413 1.28 15.43 11.51
C PHE A 413 1.58 16.79 10.87
N TYR A 414 0.56 17.58 10.50
CA TYR A 414 0.77 18.87 9.83
C TYR A 414 0.77 20.04 10.83
N PRO A 415 1.80 20.91 10.78
CA PRO A 415 1.97 22.00 11.75
C PRO A 415 0.86 23.07 11.67
N ASP A 416 0.16 23.19 10.54
CA ASP A 416 -0.99 24.09 10.37
C ASP A 416 -2.31 23.49 10.90
N GLN A 417 -2.29 22.25 11.39
CA GLN A 417 -3.46 21.52 11.89
C GLN A 417 -3.40 21.24 13.39
N VAL A 418 -2.29 21.57 14.05
CA VAL A 418 -2.03 21.33 15.46
C VAL A 418 -1.73 22.66 16.16
N ASP A 419 -2.22 22.81 17.39
CA ASP A 419 -1.92 23.99 18.19
C ASP A 419 -0.42 24.07 18.51
N ASP A 420 0.11 25.30 18.60
CA ASP A 420 1.53 25.55 18.86
C ASP A 420 2.03 24.90 20.15
N ALA A 421 1.16 24.72 21.14
CA ALA A 421 1.47 24.04 22.40
C ALA A 421 1.69 22.52 22.26
N HIS A 422 1.36 21.93 21.11
CA HIS A 422 1.42 20.49 20.83
C HIS A 422 2.36 20.15 19.67
N GLN A 423 3.31 21.00 19.36
CA GLN A 423 4.29 20.75 18.32
C GLN A 423 5.70 21.16 18.74
N PHE A 424 6.69 20.47 18.18
CA PHE A 424 8.08 20.65 18.58
C PHE A 424 8.70 21.98 18.10
N LEU A 425 8.31 22.46 16.90
CA LEU A 425 8.88 23.65 16.27
C LEU A 425 7.77 24.61 15.78
N PRO A 426 6.91 25.13 16.67
CA PRO A 426 5.83 26.04 16.26
C PRO A 426 6.36 27.32 15.62
N GLU A 427 7.51 27.83 16.08
CA GLU A 427 8.18 29.03 15.56
C GLU A 427 8.79 28.86 14.17
N LYS A 428 8.95 27.61 13.70
CA LYS A 428 9.49 27.27 12.37
C LYS A 428 8.43 26.77 11.38
N LYS A 429 7.17 26.65 11.78
CA LYS A 429 6.10 26.08 10.93
C LYS A 429 5.92 26.78 9.58
N ASP A 430 6.25 28.05 9.48
CA ASP A 430 6.14 28.82 8.23
C ASP A 430 7.09 28.33 7.13
N ILE A 431 8.21 27.68 7.50
CA ILE A 431 9.18 27.11 6.55
C ILE A 431 8.49 26.09 5.64
N VAL A 432 7.63 25.26 6.22
CA VAL A 432 6.97 24.15 5.52
C VAL A 432 5.61 24.53 4.94
N LYS A 433 5.11 25.74 5.21
CA LYS A 433 3.85 26.29 4.64
C LYS A 433 2.64 25.36 4.80
N GLY A 434 2.63 24.53 5.85
CA GLY A 434 1.62 23.49 6.03
C GLY A 434 1.63 22.39 4.96
N ILE A 435 2.70 22.26 4.16
CA ILE A 435 2.82 21.31 3.05
C ILE A 435 3.63 20.09 3.50
N ILE A 436 4.72 20.28 4.23
CA ILE A 436 5.53 19.20 4.80
C ILE A 436 5.11 19.05 6.26
N GLY A 437 4.87 17.82 6.67
CA GLY A 437 4.48 17.47 8.03
C GLY A 437 5.67 17.09 8.89
N TYR A 438 5.42 16.93 10.18
CA TYR A 438 6.32 16.23 11.07
C TYR A 438 6.39 14.74 10.69
N GLU A 439 7.44 14.07 11.11
CA GLU A 439 7.58 12.63 10.89
C GLU A 439 6.55 11.83 11.66
N GLY A 440 6.26 12.24 12.88
CA GLY A 440 5.38 11.53 13.77
C GLY A 440 4.69 12.40 14.81
N VAL A 441 3.93 11.72 15.65
CA VAL A 441 3.26 12.26 16.82
C VAL A 441 3.60 11.37 18.00
N ARG A 442 4.11 11.94 19.12
CA ARG A 442 4.45 11.21 20.34
C ARG A 442 3.47 11.50 21.46
N LYS A 443 3.14 10.48 22.24
CA LYS A 443 2.28 10.60 23.40
C LYS A 443 2.92 11.46 24.49
N PHE A 444 4.20 11.20 24.76
CA PHE A 444 5.00 11.94 25.73
C PHE A 444 6.42 12.09 25.18
N ASP A 445 6.76 13.25 24.68
CA ASP A 445 8.14 13.55 24.30
C ASP A 445 8.37 15.06 24.31
N ASP A 446 9.10 15.53 25.27
CA ASP A 446 9.42 16.94 25.43
C ASP A 446 10.79 17.31 24.84
N TYR A 447 11.61 16.35 24.41
CA TYR A 447 12.99 16.56 23.94
C TYR A 447 13.78 17.56 24.79
N ASN A 448 13.54 17.58 26.10
CA ASN A 448 14.07 18.54 27.06
C ASN A 448 13.61 19.99 26.80
N LYS A 449 12.49 20.22 26.12
CA LYS A 449 11.84 21.53 25.98
C LYS A 449 10.86 21.75 27.15
N PRO A 450 11.11 22.71 28.07
CA PRO A 450 10.24 22.92 29.23
C PRO A 450 8.78 23.24 28.86
N GLU A 451 8.57 23.90 27.73
CA GLU A 451 7.26 24.28 27.20
C GLU A 451 6.41 23.10 26.75
N LEU A 452 7.03 21.95 26.41
CA LEU A 452 6.35 20.73 26.00
C LEU A 452 6.09 19.77 27.17
N LYS A 453 6.67 20.05 28.34
CA LYS A 453 6.53 19.21 29.51
C LYS A 453 5.05 19.02 29.88
N GLY A 454 4.60 17.78 29.93
CA GLY A 454 3.23 17.40 30.24
C GLY A 454 2.22 17.65 29.10
N LYS A 455 2.66 18.10 27.92
CA LYS A 455 1.82 18.13 26.73
C LYS A 455 1.69 16.73 26.14
N SER A 456 0.51 16.41 25.62
CA SER A 456 0.21 15.14 24.98
C SER A 456 -0.96 15.34 24.01
N PRO A 457 -0.83 14.93 22.74
CA PRO A 457 0.39 14.49 22.06
C PRO A 457 1.27 15.66 21.62
N VAL A 458 2.49 15.35 21.15
CA VAL A 458 3.40 16.33 20.53
C VAL A 458 3.74 15.88 19.13
N SER A 459 3.49 16.73 18.14
CA SER A 459 3.92 16.53 16.75
C SER A 459 5.42 16.84 16.65
N THR A 460 6.19 15.85 16.18
CA THR A 460 7.66 15.86 16.23
C THR A 460 8.25 14.92 15.17
N GLY A 461 9.55 14.82 15.12
CA GLY A 461 10.29 13.84 14.33
C GLY A 461 11.49 13.31 15.10
N ASP A 462 12.28 12.45 14.50
CA ASP A 462 13.50 11.93 15.10
C ASP A 462 14.67 12.93 15.00
N GLY A 463 14.74 13.68 13.93
CA GLY A 463 15.61 14.83 13.73
C GLY A 463 17.03 14.68 14.24
N PRO A 464 17.53 15.65 15.05
CA PRO A 464 18.89 15.62 15.58
C PRO A 464 19.17 14.46 16.53
N LYS A 465 18.13 13.88 17.14
CA LYS A 465 18.26 12.73 18.05
C LYS A 465 18.66 11.46 17.28
N TRP A 466 18.07 11.26 16.11
CA TRP A 466 18.38 10.13 15.24
C TRP A 466 19.71 10.31 14.50
N ALA A 467 19.94 11.48 13.93
CA ALA A 467 21.13 11.78 13.13
C ALA A 467 21.88 13.00 13.72
N PRO A 468 22.91 12.79 14.55
CA PRO A 468 23.68 13.89 15.13
C PRO A 468 24.22 14.84 14.07
N GLY A 469 24.05 16.15 14.30
CA GLY A 469 24.43 17.20 13.36
C GLY A 469 23.33 17.66 12.42
N GLN A 470 22.16 17.01 12.44
CA GLN A 470 20.96 17.53 11.77
C GLN A 470 20.46 18.80 12.46
N PRO A 471 19.94 19.79 11.71
CA PRO A 471 19.29 20.96 12.30
C PRO A 471 17.95 20.57 12.95
N GLU A 472 17.40 21.44 13.83
CA GLU A 472 16.09 21.19 14.44
C GLU A 472 14.98 21.08 13.42
N GLU A 473 15.06 21.80 12.32
CA GLU A 473 14.11 21.75 11.19
C GLU A 473 13.99 20.36 10.57
N SER A 474 14.92 19.47 10.82
CA SER A 474 14.87 18.06 10.41
C SER A 474 13.74 17.25 11.08
N MET A 475 13.04 17.82 12.06
CA MET A 475 11.78 17.29 12.56
C MET A 475 10.67 17.29 11.49
N PHE A 476 10.75 18.16 10.48
CA PHE A 476 9.85 18.16 9.32
C PHE A 476 10.36 17.18 8.26
N SER A 477 9.53 16.20 7.93
CA SER A 477 9.92 15.02 7.17
C SER A 477 9.27 14.96 5.79
N LEU A 478 10.10 15.04 4.74
CA LEU A 478 9.66 14.72 3.38
C LEU A 478 9.42 13.22 3.24
N TYR A 479 10.24 12.40 3.87
CA TYR A 479 10.14 10.94 3.91
C TYR A 479 8.74 10.49 4.32
N SER A 480 8.21 11.05 5.40
CA SER A 480 6.86 10.73 5.86
C SER A 480 5.76 11.38 5.02
N THR A 481 5.97 12.63 4.56
CA THR A 481 4.92 13.39 3.86
C THR A 481 4.76 12.98 2.39
N SER A 482 5.80 12.44 1.76
CA SER A 482 5.81 12.09 0.32
C SER A 482 4.72 11.10 -0.10
N ILE A 483 4.18 10.31 0.84
CA ILE A 483 3.14 9.31 0.58
C ILE A 483 1.71 9.83 0.72
N ALA A 484 1.51 11.10 1.09
CA ALA A 484 0.19 11.68 1.35
C ALA A 484 -0.80 11.55 0.18
N GLY A 485 -0.31 11.37 -1.05
CA GLY A 485 -1.12 11.14 -2.23
C GLY A 485 -1.92 9.85 -2.21
N ILE A 486 -1.58 8.88 -1.37
CA ILE A 486 -2.40 7.66 -1.15
C ILE A 486 -3.77 8.07 -0.59
N PHE A 487 -3.82 8.85 0.50
CA PHE A 487 -5.10 9.38 0.98
C PHE A 487 -5.73 10.34 -0.04
N GLY A 488 -4.92 11.16 -0.73
CA GLY A 488 -5.40 12.09 -1.76
C GLY A 488 -6.10 11.42 -2.95
N ALA A 489 -5.74 10.17 -3.25
CA ALA A 489 -6.33 9.39 -4.34
C ALA A 489 -7.50 8.51 -3.86
N ILE A 490 -7.35 7.87 -2.70
CA ILE A 490 -8.38 6.96 -2.16
C ILE A 490 -9.58 7.72 -1.60
N VAL A 491 -9.37 8.86 -0.93
CA VAL A 491 -10.38 9.50 -0.08
C VAL A 491 -11.04 10.69 -0.77
N THR A 492 -12.34 10.61 -0.93
CA THR A 492 -13.17 11.74 -1.37
C THR A 492 -14.23 12.05 -0.31
N PRO A 493 -14.28 13.28 0.24
CA PRO A 493 -15.36 13.70 1.11
C PRO A 493 -16.71 13.65 0.38
N THR A 494 -17.78 13.26 1.10
CA THR A 494 -19.15 13.32 0.59
C THR A 494 -19.86 14.60 1.05
N ASN A 495 -21.15 14.72 0.73
CA ASN A 495 -22.02 15.80 1.22
C ASN A 495 -22.40 15.64 2.71
N ILE A 496 -21.99 14.55 3.37
CA ILE A 496 -22.20 14.30 4.80
C ILE A 496 -20.86 14.22 5.49
N ASP A 497 -20.59 15.10 6.42
CA ASP A 497 -19.37 15.09 7.21
C ASP A 497 -19.16 13.71 7.87
N GLY A 498 -17.92 13.21 7.84
CA GLY A 498 -17.56 11.90 8.42
C GLY A 498 -17.99 10.69 7.59
N ILE A 499 -18.69 10.85 6.47
CA ILE A 499 -18.88 9.78 5.49
C ILE A 499 -17.96 10.05 4.29
N LEU A 500 -17.03 9.14 4.07
CA LEU A 500 -16.06 9.21 2.99
C LEU A 500 -16.45 8.23 1.89
N GLN A 501 -16.19 8.63 0.64
CA GLN A 501 -16.12 7.70 -0.49
C GLN A 501 -14.68 7.24 -0.62
N LEU A 502 -14.44 5.94 -0.50
CA LEU A 502 -13.12 5.34 -0.62
C LEU A 502 -13.03 4.57 -1.94
N ASP A 503 -12.10 4.96 -2.80
CA ASP A 503 -11.87 4.30 -4.09
C ASP A 503 -11.10 2.99 -3.86
N CYS A 504 -11.74 1.86 -4.15
CA CYS A 504 -11.16 0.52 -3.96
C CYS A 504 -10.30 0.07 -5.15
N ASN A 505 -10.26 0.83 -6.25
CA ASN A 505 -9.51 0.44 -7.45
C ASN A 505 -8.18 1.17 -7.57
N ILE A 506 -8.08 2.39 -7.05
CA ILE A 506 -6.99 3.31 -7.38
C ILE A 506 -5.59 2.79 -6.94
N THR A 507 -5.54 1.95 -5.92
CA THR A 507 -4.30 1.30 -5.41
C THR A 507 -4.32 -0.21 -5.59
N ASP A 508 -5.30 -0.76 -6.30
CA ASP A 508 -5.44 -2.19 -6.61
C ASP A 508 -4.61 -2.55 -7.84
N PHE A 509 -3.29 -2.38 -7.72
CA PHE A 509 -2.35 -2.58 -8.81
C PHE A 509 -2.32 -4.04 -9.29
N TYR A 510 -2.10 -4.22 -10.60
CA TYR A 510 -2.08 -5.53 -11.28
C TYR A 510 -3.39 -6.32 -11.18
N ALA A 511 -4.50 -5.68 -10.80
CA ALA A 511 -5.82 -6.29 -10.78
C ALA A 511 -6.65 -5.89 -12.00
N ASP A 512 -7.67 -6.71 -12.33
CA ASP A 512 -8.69 -6.33 -13.31
C ASP A 512 -9.67 -5.34 -12.68
N ASN A 513 -9.48 -4.06 -12.94
CA ASN A 513 -10.30 -2.96 -12.44
C ASN A 513 -11.34 -2.51 -13.48
N THR A 514 -12.06 -3.46 -14.09
CA THR A 514 -13.02 -3.20 -15.16
C THR A 514 -14.13 -2.24 -14.75
N PHE A 515 -14.60 -2.32 -13.49
CA PHE A 515 -15.68 -1.48 -12.97
C PHE A 515 -15.21 -0.67 -11.76
N PRO A 516 -15.56 0.63 -11.68
CA PRO A 516 -15.29 1.43 -10.48
C PRO A 516 -15.98 0.85 -9.24
N GLU A 517 -15.27 0.78 -8.13
CA GLU A 517 -15.77 0.24 -6.87
C GLU A 517 -15.44 1.17 -5.71
N PHE A 518 -16.45 1.46 -4.87
CA PHE A 518 -16.36 2.43 -3.80
C PHE A 518 -16.89 1.88 -2.48
N LEU A 519 -16.12 2.10 -1.41
CA LEU A 519 -16.54 1.79 -0.05
C LEU A 519 -17.02 3.06 0.66
N TYR A 520 -18.17 2.94 1.37
CA TYR A 520 -18.73 3.96 2.25
C TYR A 520 -18.98 3.37 3.64
N TYR A 521 -18.60 4.10 4.67
CA TYR A 521 -18.93 3.79 6.06
C TYR A 521 -19.73 4.93 6.67
N ASN A 522 -20.87 4.62 7.30
CA ASN A 522 -21.69 5.58 8.02
C ASN A 522 -21.40 5.50 9.53
N PRO A 523 -20.74 6.51 10.14
CA PRO A 523 -20.42 6.50 11.57
C PRO A 523 -21.60 6.87 12.49
N TYR A 524 -22.75 7.25 11.93
CA TYR A 524 -23.90 7.75 12.67
C TYR A 524 -24.85 6.62 13.08
N ASN A 525 -25.56 6.82 14.21
CA ASN A 525 -26.59 5.91 14.71
C ASN A 525 -27.94 5.99 13.95
N ALA A 526 -27.96 6.72 12.85
CA ALA A 526 -29.09 6.84 11.93
C ALA A 526 -28.62 6.61 10.50
N GLU A 527 -29.53 6.10 9.67
CA GLU A 527 -29.33 5.99 8.24
C GLU A 527 -28.98 7.36 7.63
N LYS A 528 -28.07 7.37 6.67
CA LYS A 528 -27.65 8.56 5.95
C LYS A 528 -27.65 8.33 4.45
N THR A 529 -28.00 9.37 3.69
CA THR A 529 -27.96 9.32 2.23
C THR A 529 -26.89 10.29 1.72
N VAL A 530 -25.88 9.75 1.06
CA VAL A 530 -24.85 10.52 0.37
C VAL A 530 -25.16 10.65 -1.11
N ASN A 531 -24.62 11.68 -1.74
CA ASN A 531 -24.77 11.95 -3.16
C ASN A 531 -23.64 11.28 -3.96
N PHE A 532 -24.00 10.53 -4.98
CA PHE A 532 -23.09 10.02 -6.00
C PHE A 532 -23.43 10.67 -7.35
N ASN A 533 -22.46 11.30 -8.00
CA ASN A 533 -22.64 11.97 -9.27
C ASN A 533 -21.99 11.18 -10.41
N THR A 534 -22.71 11.03 -11.51
CA THR A 534 -22.20 10.41 -12.74
C THR A 534 -22.72 11.12 -13.98
N ASP A 535 -21.84 11.34 -14.96
CA ASP A 535 -22.21 11.95 -16.24
C ASP A 535 -22.86 10.96 -17.20
N SER A 536 -22.53 9.66 -17.06
CA SER A 536 -23.07 8.57 -17.84
C SER A 536 -24.24 7.90 -17.13
N THR A 537 -25.16 7.29 -17.89
CA THR A 537 -26.21 6.43 -17.33
C THR A 537 -25.58 5.10 -16.89
N VAL A 538 -25.74 4.73 -15.62
CA VAL A 538 -25.11 3.56 -15.00
C VAL A 538 -26.09 2.81 -14.09
N ASP A 539 -25.77 1.56 -13.78
CA ASP A 539 -26.42 0.81 -12.71
C ASP A 539 -25.49 0.79 -11.47
N LEU A 540 -26.04 1.05 -10.30
CA LEU A 540 -25.33 1.02 -9.03
C LEU A 540 -25.70 -0.24 -8.27
N TYR A 541 -24.72 -1.06 -7.94
CA TYR A 541 -24.95 -2.35 -7.28
C TYR A 541 -24.19 -2.44 -5.96
N ASN A 542 -24.87 -2.87 -4.88
CA ASN A 542 -24.25 -3.10 -3.59
C ASN A 542 -23.86 -4.58 -3.46
N ILE A 543 -22.56 -4.82 -3.37
CA ILE A 543 -21.97 -6.16 -3.18
C ILE A 543 -22.46 -6.81 -1.89
N LEU A 544 -22.54 -6.03 -0.80
CA LEU A 544 -22.84 -6.57 0.53
C LEU A 544 -24.27 -7.09 0.65
N THR A 545 -25.23 -6.41 0.01
CA THR A 545 -26.64 -6.80 0.03
C THR A 545 -27.06 -7.59 -1.21
N ARG A 546 -26.15 -7.74 -2.18
CA ARG A 546 -26.38 -8.39 -3.48
C ARG A 546 -27.61 -7.82 -4.20
N SER A 547 -27.74 -6.50 -4.20
CA SER A 547 -28.90 -5.81 -4.77
C SER A 547 -28.53 -4.51 -5.46
N TYR A 548 -29.34 -4.10 -6.41
CA TYR A 548 -29.17 -2.78 -7.04
C TYR A 548 -29.58 -1.67 -6.08
N ILE A 549 -28.71 -0.69 -5.93
CA ILE A 549 -29.01 0.59 -5.25
C ILE A 549 -29.89 1.43 -6.15
N ALA A 550 -29.52 1.52 -7.44
CA ALA A 550 -30.27 2.22 -8.46
C ALA A 550 -30.03 1.59 -9.83
N ARG A 551 -31.04 1.67 -10.70
CA ARG A 551 -30.95 1.34 -12.12
C ARG A 551 -31.04 2.60 -12.96
N SER A 552 -30.30 2.64 -14.07
CA SER A 552 -30.26 3.79 -14.99
C SER A 552 -30.02 5.12 -14.26
N ALA A 553 -29.13 5.11 -13.26
CA ALA A 553 -28.74 6.29 -12.50
C ALA A 553 -27.98 7.26 -13.39
N LYS A 554 -28.33 8.56 -13.34
CA LYS A 554 -27.65 9.62 -14.07
C LYS A 554 -27.71 10.92 -13.26
N GLY A 555 -26.64 11.70 -13.30
CA GLY A 555 -26.51 12.90 -12.49
C GLY A 555 -26.38 12.55 -11.00
N ASN A 556 -27.05 13.29 -10.14
CA ASN A 556 -27.00 13.10 -8.70
C ASN A 556 -27.95 11.99 -8.24
N THR A 557 -27.37 10.90 -7.70
CA THR A 557 -28.12 9.74 -7.18
C THR A 557 -27.80 9.53 -5.70
N GLY A 558 -28.84 9.36 -4.86
CA GLY A 558 -28.70 9.11 -3.43
C GLY A 558 -28.27 7.66 -3.14
N ILE A 559 -27.21 7.50 -2.36
CA ILE A 559 -26.74 6.22 -1.81
C ILE A 559 -27.10 6.19 -0.33
N THR A 560 -28.03 5.34 0.04
CA THR A 560 -28.45 5.19 1.45
C THR A 560 -27.58 4.17 2.15
N ILE A 561 -26.95 4.61 3.27
CA ILE A 561 -26.03 3.80 4.07
C ILE A 561 -26.67 3.56 5.44
N PRO A 562 -26.84 2.30 5.87
CA PRO A 562 -27.43 1.98 7.16
C PRO A 562 -26.71 2.63 8.36
N ALA A 563 -27.39 2.79 9.49
CA ALA A 563 -26.81 3.28 10.73
C ALA A 563 -25.63 2.38 11.15
N ASN A 564 -24.48 2.96 11.48
CA ASN A 564 -23.22 2.26 11.80
C ASN A 564 -22.86 1.16 10.78
N GLY A 565 -23.35 1.32 9.55
CA GLY A 565 -23.25 0.35 8.47
C GLY A 565 -22.31 0.77 7.37
N THR A 566 -22.31 -0.04 6.31
CA THR A 566 -21.41 0.16 5.17
C THR A 566 -22.10 -0.22 3.87
N VAL A 567 -21.65 0.37 2.77
CA VAL A 567 -22.01 0.03 1.38
C VAL A 567 -20.72 -0.17 0.60
N LEU A 568 -20.60 -1.30 -0.06
CA LEU A 568 -19.57 -1.57 -1.05
C LEU A 568 -20.26 -1.55 -2.42
N MET A 569 -20.05 -0.47 -3.17
CA MET A 569 -20.79 -0.16 -4.39
C MET A 569 -19.93 -0.35 -5.63
N VAL A 570 -20.42 -1.14 -6.57
CA VAL A 570 -19.87 -1.25 -7.93
C VAL A 570 -20.69 -0.43 -8.89
N VAL A 571 -20.03 0.32 -9.76
CA VAL A 571 -20.64 1.11 -10.84
C VAL A 571 -20.61 0.29 -12.12
N LEU A 572 -21.77 -0.12 -12.60
CA LEU A 572 -21.93 -1.01 -13.74
C LEU A 572 -22.49 -0.26 -14.97
N PRO A 573 -22.21 -0.70 -16.19
CA PRO A 573 -22.90 -0.21 -17.38
C PRO A 573 -24.42 -0.35 -17.25
N GLU A 574 -25.18 0.60 -17.83
CA GLU A 574 -26.64 0.55 -17.85
C GLU A 574 -27.18 -0.79 -18.39
N GLY A 575 -28.18 -1.33 -17.75
CA GLY A 575 -28.83 -2.59 -18.14
C GLY A 575 -27.99 -3.85 -17.76
N SER A 576 -26.97 -3.70 -16.95
CA SER A 576 -26.18 -4.84 -16.47
C SER A 576 -27.04 -5.86 -15.72
N ASN A 577 -26.79 -7.15 -15.96
CA ASN A 577 -27.39 -8.24 -15.22
C ASN A 577 -26.32 -8.93 -14.37
N VAL A 578 -26.46 -8.83 -13.05
CA VAL A 578 -25.55 -9.51 -12.10
C VAL A 578 -26.05 -10.94 -11.90
N ILE A 579 -25.16 -11.90 -12.13
CA ILE A 579 -25.42 -13.33 -12.00
C ILE A 579 -24.58 -13.87 -10.85
N ALA A 580 -25.21 -14.61 -9.93
CA ALA A 580 -24.52 -15.33 -8.87
C ALA A 580 -24.22 -16.77 -9.30
N ILE A 581 -22.95 -17.20 -9.18
CA ILE A 581 -22.51 -18.57 -9.41
C ILE A 581 -21.80 -19.01 -8.13
N GLY A 582 -22.50 -19.73 -7.26
CA GLY A 582 -22.03 -19.97 -5.91
C GLY A 582 -21.91 -18.65 -5.11
N SER A 583 -20.73 -18.39 -4.56
CA SER A 583 -20.42 -17.12 -3.88
C SER A 583 -20.07 -16.00 -4.87
N VAL A 584 -19.60 -16.33 -6.07
CA VAL A 584 -19.07 -15.38 -7.05
C VAL A 584 -20.19 -14.61 -7.75
N LEU A 585 -20.05 -13.28 -7.82
CA LEU A 585 -20.93 -12.41 -8.59
C LEU A 585 -20.25 -11.99 -9.89
N LYS A 586 -20.98 -12.06 -11.01
CA LYS A 586 -20.46 -11.69 -12.35
C LYS A 586 -21.43 -10.78 -13.09
N VAL A 587 -20.83 -9.92 -13.93
CA VAL A 587 -21.51 -9.22 -15.02
C VAL A 587 -20.89 -9.68 -16.32
N LYS A 588 -21.63 -10.43 -17.14
CA LYS A 588 -21.08 -11.17 -18.29
C LYS A 588 -19.94 -12.09 -17.82
N ASP A 589 -18.74 -11.90 -18.35
CA ASP A 589 -17.55 -12.69 -17.99
C ASP A 589 -16.71 -12.08 -16.87
N THR A 590 -17.00 -10.83 -16.47
CA THR A 590 -16.23 -10.11 -15.44
C THR A 590 -16.74 -10.42 -14.04
N ILE A 591 -15.87 -10.82 -13.15
CA ILE A 591 -16.17 -11.01 -11.72
C ILE A 591 -16.24 -9.63 -11.06
N ILE A 592 -17.28 -9.41 -10.25
CA ILE A 592 -17.48 -8.21 -9.45
C ILE A 592 -17.46 -8.48 -7.94
N SER A 593 -17.45 -9.74 -7.53
CA SER A 593 -17.22 -10.16 -6.15
C SER A 593 -16.95 -11.66 -6.12
N TYR A 594 -16.10 -12.09 -5.21
CA TYR A 594 -15.72 -13.51 -5.03
C TYR A 594 -16.48 -14.19 -3.88
N LYS A 595 -17.18 -13.44 -3.04
CA LYS A 595 -17.89 -13.97 -1.84
C LYS A 595 -19.31 -13.44 -1.72
#